data_27b374a7b930fd8b627a43c765dee431
#
_entry.id   27b374a7b930fd8b627a43c765dee431
#
_cell.length_a   1.000
_cell.length_b   1.000
_cell.length_c   1.000
_cell.angle_alpha   90.00
_cell.angle_beta   90.00
_cell.angle_gamma   90.00
#
_symmetry.space_group_name_H-M   'P 1'
#
loop_
_entity.id
_entity.type
_entity.pdbx_description
1 polymer ?
#
loop_
_entity_poly.entity_id
_entity_poly.type
_entity_poly.pdbx_seq_one_letter_code
_entity_poly.pdbx_strand_id
1 'polypeptide(L)'
;MRKTWTAGIFAVALGLPAGAGAWQLAAGGGLLAGLVPGVAYGWQFTGQWTRAGYAGERWLVEANIGQYATEAGPDAWLERGRTTSLLVLWECRAPISYTFRPWLGIGGGISHYRLDDRQRLNGAGYAIASYPAITENDADLAVAMTVPLAPSWSVAITAQTGFPSRISTVSMTVLWRLL
;
A
#
# COMPACT_ATOMS: atom_id res chain seq x y z
N MET A 1 -5.50 27.42 3.29
CA MET A 1 -5.46 26.97 1.88
C MET A 1 -5.73 25.46 1.83
N ARG A 2 -7.00 25.10 1.79
CA ARG A 2 -7.47 23.72 1.66
C ARG A 2 -8.28 23.64 0.37
N LYS A 3 -7.75 23.07 -0.68
CA LYS A 3 -8.50 22.53 -1.84
C LYS A 3 -7.50 22.22 -2.95
N THR A 4 -7.55 21.01 -3.48
CA THR A 4 -7.16 20.60 -4.85
C THR A 4 -6.46 19.24 -4.99
N TRP A 5 -6.35 18.42 -3.96
CA TRP A 5 -5.69 17.11 -4.10
C TRP A 5 -6.62 15.97 -4.57
N THR A 6 -7.93 16.08 -4.35
CA THR A 6 -8.91 15.06 -4.76
C THR A 6 -9.11 14.96 -6.28
N ALA A 7 -8.86 16.02 -7.03
CA ALA A 7 -9.03 16.01 -8.49
C ALA A 7 -7.85 15.36 -9.24
N GLY A 8 -6.64 15.37 -8.67
CA GLY A 8 -5.45 14.78 -9.29
C GLY A 8 -5.47 13.24 -9.32
N ILE A 9 -6.11 12.62 -8.34
CA ILE A 9 -6.18 11.15 -8.22
C ILE A 9 -7.01 10.53 -9.36
N PHE A 10 -8.08 11.20 -9.78
CA PHE A 10 -8.92 10.72 -10.90
C PHE A 10 -8.29 10.91 -12.27
N ALA A 11 -7.41 11.88 -12.46
CA ALA A 11 -6.80 12.18 -13.76
C ALA A 11 -5.76 11.12 -14.18
N VAL A 12 -5.05 10.50 -13.24
CA VAL A 12 -4.06 9.46 -13.55
C VAL A 12 -4.75 8.17 -14.04
N ALA A 13 -5.92 7.84 -13.49
CA ALA A 13 -6.69 6.66 -13.91
C ALA A 13 -7.27 6.79 -15.33
N LEU A 14 -7.49 8.01 -15.81
CA LEU A 14 -8.05 8.29 -17.15
C LEU A 14 -6.98 8.33 -18.25
N GLY A 15 -5.71 8.45 -17.92
CA GLY A 15 -4.58 8.50 -18.87
C GLY A 15 -3.98 7.15 -19.24
N LEU A 16 -4.47 6.05 -18.67
CA LEU A 16 -3.98 4.71 -19.00
C LEU A 16 -4.41 4.31 -20.42
N PRO A 17 -3.51 3.68 -21.19
CA PRO A 17 -3.74 3.43 -22.61
C PRO A 17 -5.05 2.67 -22.86
N ALA A 18 -5.82 3.15 -23.80
CA ALA A 18 -7.13 2.62 -24.20
C ALA A 18 -6.99 1.32 -25.03
N GLY A 19 -6.39 0.29 -24.47
CA GLY A 19 -6.35 -1.05 -25.05
C GLY A 19 -7.65 -1.84 -24.79
N ALA A 20 -7.93 -2.86 -25.58
CA ALA A 20 -9.20 -3.59 -25.63
C ALA A 20 -9.49 -4.56 -24.46
N GLY A 21 -8.89 -4.41 -23.29
CA GLY A 21 -9.14 -5.28 -22.13
C GLY A 21 -10.20 -4.72 -21.19
N ALA A 22 -11.09 -5.59 -20.69
CA ALA A 22 -12.02 -5.22 -19.63
C ALA A 22 -11.26 -4.91 -18.33
N TRP A 23 -11.73 -3.90 -17.60
CA TRP A 23 -11.26 -3.62 -16.25
C TRP A 23 -11.83 -4.67 -15.29
N GLN A 24 -10.99 -5.12 -14.37
CA GLN A 24 -11.43 -5.95 -13.25
C GLN A 24 -11.23 -5.17 -11.96
N LEU A 25 -12.25 -5.19 -11.13
CA LEU A 25 -12.22 -4.56 -9.82
C LEU A 25 -12.11 -5.63 -8.74
N ALA A 26 -11.20 -5.44 -7.81
CA ALA A 26 -11.12 -6.23 -6.60
C ALA A 26 -10.97 -5.30 -5.38
N ALA A 27 -11.47 -5.74 -4.25
CA ALA A 27 -11.29 -5.03 -2.99
C ALA A 27 -11.04 -6.03 -1.86
N GLY A 28 -10.37 -5.58 -0.82
CA GLY A 28 -10.07 -6.44 0.30
C GLY A 28 -9.45 -5.72 1.48
N GLY A 29 -9.07 -6.52 2.46
CA GLY A 29 -8.40 -6.04 3.66
C GLY A 29 -7.25 -6.95 4.05
N GLY A 30 -6.33 -6.42 4.82
CA GLY A 30 -5.14 -7.16 5.18
C GLY A 30 -4.31 -6.50 6.26
N LEU A 31 -3.12 -7.05 6.43
CA LEU A 31 -2.12 -6.57 7.38
C LEU A 31 -1.18 -5.58 6.70
N LEU A 32 -0.77 -4.59 7.46
CA LEU A 32 0.23 -3.61 7.09
C LEU A 32 1.37 -3.67 8.11
N ALA A 33 2.60 -3.75 7.64
CA ALA A 33 3.79 -3.63 8.45
C ALA A 33 4.65 -2.47 7.96
N GLY A 34 5.02 -1.57 8.85
CA GLY A 34 6.01 -0.52 8.59
C GLY A 34 7.41 -1.03 8.89
N LEU A 35 8.35 -0.75 8.00
CA LEU A 35 9.77 -1.10 8.12
C LEU A 35 10.60 0.13 8.52
N VAL A 36 10.09 0.95 9.40
CA VAL A 36 10.86 2.03 10.07
C VAL A 36 11.52 1.48 11.33
N PRO A 37 12.53 2.18 11.92
CA PRO A 37 13.11 1.74 13.20
C PRO A 37 12.01 1.55 14.27
N GLY A 38 11.70 0.28 14.59
CA GLY A 38 10.52 -0.10 15.35
C GLY A 38 9.42 -0.59 14.39
N VAL A 39 9.22 -1.88 14.30
CA VAL A 39 8.23 -2.47 13.39
C VAL A 39 6.83 -2.02 13.82
N ALA A 40 6.15 -1.29 12.96
CA ALA A 40 4.77 -0.90 13.14
C ALA A 40 3.84 -1.92 12.48
N TYR A 41 2.82 -2.37 13.18
CA TYR A 41 1.81 -3.26 12.63
C TYR A 41 0.46 -2.54 12.55
N GLY A 42 -0.31 -2.91 11.56
CA GLY A 42 -1.61 -2.33 11.36
C GLY A 42 -2.47 -3.11 10.40
N TRP A 43 -3.52 -2.47 9.95
CA TRP A 43 -4.45 -2.99 8.97
C TRP A 43 -4.51 -2.07 7.76
N GLN A 44 -4.92 -2.63 6.64
CA GLN A 44 -5.07 -1.91 5.39
C GLN A 44 -6.32 -2.39 4.66
N PHE A 45 -7.04 -1.45 4.05
CA PHE A 45 -8.00 -1.73 3.00
C PHE A 45 -7.39 -1.38 1.65
N THR A 46 -7.61 -2.24 0.67
CA THR A 46 -7.05 -2.12 -0.67
C THR A 46 -8.17 -2.23 -1.70
N GLY A 47 -8.20 -1.30 -2.64
CA GLY A 47 -8.95 -1.40 -3.87
C GLY A 47 -7.97 -1.57 -5.04
N GLN A 48 -8.22 -2.54 -5.91
CA GLN A 48 -7.40 -2.79 -7.08
C GLN A 48 -8.24 -2.73 -8.35
N TRP A 49 -7.73 -2.00 -9.35
CA TRP A 49 -8.24 -1.98 -10.72
C TRP A 49 -7.17 -2.57 -11.62
N THR A 50 -7.48 -3.70 -12.26
CA THR A 50 -6.56 -4.34 -13.18
C THR A 50 -7.07 -4.27 -14.58
N ARG A 51 -6.16 -4.11 -15.54
CA ARG A 51 -6.44 -4.14 -16.96
C ARG A 51 -5.46 -5.04 -17.66
N ALA A 52 -5.99 -6.04 -18.38
CA ALA A 52 -5.17 -6.93 -19.18
C ALA A 52 -4.44 -6.15 -20.28
N GLY A 53 -3.16 -6.42 -20.42
CA GLY A 53 -2.29 -5.99 -21.50
C GLY A 53 -2.09 -7.14 -22.51
N TYR A 54 -0.95 -7.13 -23.19
CA TYR A 54 -0.58 -8.18 -24.13
C TYR A 54 0.05 -9.38 -23.40
N ALA A 55 -0.21 -10.59 -23.89
CA ALA A 55 0.57 -11.82 -23.65
C ALA A 55 1.02 -12.07 -22.19
N GLY A 56 0.12 -11.92 -21.20
CA GLY A 56 0.45 -12.23 -19.81
C GLY A 56 0.98 -11.03 -19.01
N GLU A 57 0.73 -9.83 -19.51
CA GLU A 57 0.98 -8.57 -18.81
C GLU A 57 -0.35 -7.93 -18.38
N ARG A 58 -0.30 -7.10 -17.37
CA ARG A 58 -1.44 -6.25 -16.97
C ARG A 58 -0.97 -4.99 -16.26
N TRP A 59 -1.81 -3.96 -16.33
CA TRP A 59 -1.69 -2.78 -15.49
C TRP A 59 -2.54 -2.94 -14.25
N LEU A 60 -2.00 -2.53 -13.12
CA LEU A 60 -2.66 -2.51 -11.83
C LEU A 60 -2.62 -1.09 -11.28
N VAL A 61 -3.79 -0.55 -10.93
CA VAL A 61 -3.91 0.63 -10.09
C VAL A 61 -4.38 0.17 -8.72
N GLU A 62 -3.62 0.47 -7.70
CA GLU A 62 -3.89 0.08 -6.32
C GLU A 62 -4.08 1.32 -5.46
N ALA A 63 -5.22 1.40 -4.77
CA ALA A 63 -5.50 2.43 -3.78
C ALA A 63 -5.59 1.79 -2.39
N ASN A 64 -4.84 2.33 -1.45
CA ASN A 64 -4.74 1.80 -0.10
C ASN A 64 -5.10 2.86 0.93
N ILE A 65 -5.79 2.43 1.98
CA ILE A 65 -6.02 3.19 3.20
C ILE A 65 -5.67 2.28 4.37
N GLY A 66 -4.74 2.70 5.21
CA GLY A 66 -4.27 1.90 6.33
C GLY A 66 -4.06 2.71 7.61
N GLN A 67 -3.97 1.98 8.69
CA GLN A 67 -3.60 2.50 9.99
C GLN A 67 -2.64 1.53 10.65
N TYR A 68 -1.62 2.05 11.28
CA TYR A 68 -0.62 1.28 12.01
C TYR A 68 -0.29 1.90 13.35
N ALA A 69 0.25 1.10 14.26
CA ALA A 69 0.80 1.54 15.52
C ALA A 69 2.15 0.87 15.74
N THR A 70 3.11 1.62 16.24
CA THR A 70 4.39 1.04 16.70
C THR A 70 4.20 0.47 18.09
N GLU A 71 4.67 -0.74 18.32
CA GLU A 71 4.87 -1.26 19.67
C GLU A 71 6.22 -0.81 20.19
N ALA A 72 6.17 -0.21 21.37
CA ALA A 72 7.32 0.39 21.99
C ALA A 72 8.12 -0.64 22.82
N GLY A 73 9.43 -0.72 22.60
CA GLY A 73 10.37 -1.28 23.59
C GLY A 73 10.68 -0.25 24.70
N PRO A 74 11.52 -0.58 25.69
CA PRO A 74 11.73 0.22 26.92
C PRO A 74 12.21 1.67 26.71
N ASP A 75 12.67 2.04 25.53
CA ASP A 75 12.97 3.44 25.12
C ASP A 75 12.23 3.83 23.85
N ALA A 76 11.06 3.29 23.65
CA ALA A 76 10.42 3.28 22.39
C ALA A 76 9.42 4.43 22.23
N TRP A 77 9.17 4.74 20.99
CA TRP A 77 8.16 5.68 20.55
C TRP A 77 6.84 4.97 20.34
N LEU A 78 5.78 5.46 20.95
CA LEU A 78 4.43 5.11 20.55
C LEU A 78 4.01 6.07 19.44
N GLU A 79 3.80 5.53 18.26
CA GLU A 79 3.31 6.31 17.11
C GLU A 79 2.09 5.62 16.55
N ARG A 80 1.03 6.38 16.32
CA ARG A 80 -0.12 5.94 15.55
C ARG A 80 -0.10 6.67 14.22
N GLY A 81 -0.10 5.90 13.15
CA GLY A 81 -0.03 6.45 11.80
C GLY A 81 -1.23 6.05 10.98
N ARG A 82 -1.57 6.93 10.04
CA ARG A 82 -2.49 6.65 8.94
C ARG A 82 -1.73 6.79 7.64
N THR A 83 -2.01 5.90 6.73
CA THR A 83 -1.46 5.97 5.38
C THR A 83 -2.57 5.90 4.35
N THR A 84 -2.40 6.66 3.30
CA THR A 84 -3.21 6.55 2.08
C THR A 84 -2.26 6.56 0.91
N SER A 85 -2.34 5.57 0.03
CA SER A 85 -1.48 5.51 -1.15
C SER A 85 -2.27 5.20 -2.41
N LEU A 86 -1.72 5.67 -3.52
CA LEU A 86 -2.16 5.32 -4.86
C LEU A 86 -0.94 4.89 -5.65
N LEU A 87 -0.93 3.64 -6.10
CA LEU A 87 0.15 3.03 -6.84
C LEU A 87 -0.32 2.64 -8.25
N VAL A 88 0.58 2.77 -9.20
CA VAL A 88 0.40 2.25 -10.56
C VAL A 88 1.53 1.27 -10.81
N LEU A 89 1.19 0.02 -11.09
CA LEU A 89 2.14 -1.05 -11.29
C LEU A 89 1.90 -1.70 -12.65
N TRP A 90 2.99 -2.06 -13.29
CA TRP A 90 2.99 -2.98 -14.40
C TRP A 90 3.33 -4.37 -13.86
N GLU A 91 2.48 -5.34 -14.15
CA GLU A 91 2.62 -6.70 -13.68
C GLU A 91 2.78 -7.67 -14.86
N CYS A 92 3.64 -8.65 -14.68
CA CYS A 92 3.79 -9.78 -15.59
C CYS A 92 3.51 -11.11 -14.87
N ARG A 93 3.01 -12.07 -15.61
CA ARG A 93 2.74 -13.42 -15.09
C ARG A 93 4.04 -14.21 -15.05
N ALA A 94 4.48 -14.60 -13.84
CA ALA A 94 5.69 -15.39 -13.65
C ALA A 94 5.35 -16.89 -13.66
N PRO A 95 5.83 -17.66 -14.63
CA PRO A 95 5.62 -19.10 -14.67
C PRO A 95 6.63 -19.82 -13.77
N ILE A 96 6.44 -19.73 -12.44
CA ILE A 96 7.34 -20.40 -11.47
C ILE A 96 7.14 -21.92 -11.50
N SER A 97 5.89 -22.38 -11.68
CA SER A 97 5.56 -23.78 -11.88
C SER A 97 4.27 -23.93 -12.70
N TYR A 98 3.89 -25.16 -13.05
CA TYR A 98 2.64 -25.43 -13.75
C TYR A 98 1.41 -24.97 -12.96
N THR A 99 1.46 -25.07 -11.64
CA THR A 99 0.34 -24.76 -10.74
C THR A 99 0.47 -23.37 -10.10
N PHE A 100 1.69 -22.86 -9.93
CA PHE A 100 1.95 -21.58 -9.26
C PHE A 100 2.42 -20.53 -10.27
N ARG A 101 1.51 -19.62 -10.61
CA ARG A 101 1.73 -18.55 -11.61
C ARG A 101 1.30 -17.21 -11.03
N PRO A 102 2.08 -16.63 -10.11
CA PRO A 102 1.78 -15.33 -9.56
C PRO A 102 1.95 -14.22 -10.61
N TRP A 103 1.33 -13.08 -10.34
CA TRP A 103 1.64 -11.83 -11.00
C TRP A 103 2.73 -11.13 -10.19
N LEU A 104 3.79 -10.70 -10.86
CA LEU A 104 4.87 -9.90 -10.28
C LEU A 104 4.83 -8.51 -10.89
N GLY A 105 4.82 -7.49 -10.05
CA GLY A 105 4.68 -6.10 -10.44
C GLY A 105 5.78 -5.21 -9.93
N ILE A 106 6.04 -4.17 -10.70
CA ILE A 106 6.91 -3.06 -10.33
C ILE A 106 6.25 -1.76 -10.79
N GLY A 107 6.42 -0.73 -10.02
CA GLY A 107 5.88 0.58 -10.36
C GLY A 107 6.13 1.62 -9.29
N GLY A 108 5.26 2.59 -9.22
CA GLY A 108 5.37 3.66 -8.24
C GLY A 108 4.05 4.39 -8.06
N GLY A 109 4.09 5.41 -7.23
CA GLY A 109 2.91 6.18 -6.92
C GLY A 109 3.16 7.32 -5.97
N ILE A 110 2.15 7.61 -5.21
CA ILE A 110 2.19 8.65 -4.17
C ILE A 110 1.56 8.11 -2.90
N SER A 111 2.10 8.50 -1.77
CA SER A 111 1.52 8.23 -0.46
C SER A 111 1.42 9.49 0.38
N HIS A 112 0.47 9.45 1.28
CA HIS A 112 0.24 10.45 2.29
C HIS A 112 0.28 9.77 3.65
N TYR A 113 1.23 10.17 4.47
CA TYR A 113 1.40 9.68 5.83
C TYR A 113 1.02 10.76 6.82
N ARG A 114 0.27 10.37 7.84
CA ARG A 114 -0.01 11.20 8.99
C ARG A 114 0.33 10.42 10.24
N LEU A 115 1.30 10.91 10.99
CA LEU A 115 1.72 10.38 12.28
C LEU A 115 1.04 11.19 13.37
N ASP A 116 0.06 10.59 14.02
CA ASP A 116 -0.65 11.14 15.18
C ASP A 116 -0.05 10.52 16.46
N ASP A 117 -0.31 11.14 17.61
CA ASP A 117 0.00 10.60 18.95
C ASP A 117 1.45 10.11 19.12
N ARG A 118 2.41 10.93 18.69
CA ARG A 118 3.83 10.63 18.89
C ARG A 118 4.21 10.85 20.35
N GLN A 119 4.50 9.77 21.05
CA GLN A 119 4.86 9.80 22.47
C GLN A 119 6.15 9.03 22.70
N ARG A 120 7.05 9.60 23.49
CA ARG A 120 8.18 8.88 24.03
C ARG A 120 7.78 8.24 25.35
N LEU A 121 8.02 6.95 25.49
CA LEU A 121 7.71 6.19 26.70
C LEU A 121 8.96 5.99 27.53
N ASN A 122 8.83 5.93 28.87
CA ASN A 122 9.89 5.47 29.75
C ASN A 122 9.89 3.92 29.81
N GLY A 123 10.89 3.35 30.48
CA GLY A 123 11.01 1.90 30.65
C GLY A 123 9.83 1.20 31.37
N ALA A 124 8.92 1.97 31.98
CA ALA A 124 7.69 1.50 32.61
C ALA A 124 6.45 1.71 31.71
N GLY A 125 6.62 2.19 30.50
CA GLY A 125 5.52 2.39 29.54
C GLY A 125 4.72 3.67 29.72
N TYR A 126 5.16 4.62 30.58
CA TYR A 126 4.49 5.91 30.75
C TYR A 126 5.03 6.95 29.76
N ALA A 127 4.14 7.77 29.21
CA ALA A 127 4.52 8.86 28.31
C ALA A 127 5.31 9.93 29.10
N ILE A 128 6.54 10.18 28.67
CA ILE A 128 7.42 11.23 29.22
C ILE A 128 7.52 12.46 28.34
N ALA A 129 7.13 12.35 27.08
CA ALA A 129 7.06 13.46 26.14
C ALA A 129 6.02 13.18 25.06
N SER A 130 5.32 14.22 24.63
CA SER A 130 4.40 14.19 23.48
C SER A 130 4.91 15.14 22.42
N TYR A 131 4.72 14.77 21.16
CA TYR A 131 5.18 15.53 20.01
C TYR A 131 4.02 15.83 19.06
N PRO A 132 4.07 16.94 18.33
CA PRO A 132 3.04 17.27 17.36
C PRO A 132 2.94 16.23 16.25
N ALA A 133 1.73 16.10 15.70
CA ALA A 133 1.50 15.27 14.53
C ALA A 133 2.37 15.73 13.35
N ILE A 134 2.88 14.79 12.60
CA ILE A 134 3.61 15.02 11.36
C ILE A 134 2.77 14.55 10.19
N THR A 135 2.80 15.30 9.11
CA THR A 135 2.14 14.95 7.85
C THR A 135 3.17 15.02 6.74
N GLU A 136 3.32 13.94 5.99
CA GLU A 136 4.27 13.83 4.89
C GLU A 136 3.60 13.31 3.63
N ASN A 137 4.11 13.75 2.47
CA ASN A 137 3.70 13.26 1.16
C ASN A 137 4.94 12.75 0.46
N ASP A 138 4.87 11.52 0.00
CA ASP A 138 5.97 10.85 -0.65
C ASP A 138 5.64 10.47 -2.09
N ALA A 139 6.69 10.39 -2.89
CA ALA A 139 6.69 9.63 -4.12
C ALA A 139 7.18 8.22 -3.80
N ASP A 140 6.45 7.21 -4.21
CA ASP A 140 6.72 5.81 -3.87
C ASP A 140 7.32 5.03 -5.04
N LEU A 141 8.25 4.14 -4.70
CA LEU A 141 8.58 2.98 -5.51
C LEU A 141 7.92 1.76 -4.89
N ALA A 142 7.35 0.89 -5.71
CA ALA A 142 6.63 -0.29 -5.23
C ALA A 142 6.96 -1.53 -6.06
N VAL A 143 6.97 -2.66 -5.37
CA VAL A 143 6.97 -4.00 -5.96
C VAL A 143 5.80 -4.79 -5.39
N ALA A 144 5.17 -5.61 -6.22
CA ALA A 144 4.00 -6.37 -5.79
C ALA A 144 4.06 -7.82 -6.30
N MET A 145 3.40 -8.69 -5.56
CA MET A 145 3.12 -10.06 -5.97
C MET A 145 1.65 -10.35 -5.70
N THR A 146 0.91 -10.75 -6.74
CA THR A 146 -0.50 -11.16 -6.61
C THR A 146 -0.64 -12.64 -6.96
N VAL A 147 -1.13 -13.41 -6.00
CA VAL A 147 -1.35 -14.86 -6.12
C VAL A 147 -2.83 -15.13 -6.22
N PRO A 148 -3.36 -15.58 -7.38
CA PRO A 148 -4.74 -16.04 -7.47
C PRO A 148 -4.90 -17.35 -6.70
N LEU A 149 -5.85 -17.40 -5.76
CA LEU A 149 -6.16 -18.58 -4.95
C LEU A 149 -7.38 -19.33 -5.51
N ALA A 150 -8.36 -18.58 -6.02
CA ALA A 150 -9.59 -19.08 -6.61
C ALA A 150 -10.08 -18.08 -7.69
N PRO A 151 -11.10 -18.40 -8.48
CA PRO A 151 -11.61 -17.48 -9.51
C PRO A 151 -11.98 -16.09 -8.99
N SER A 152 -12.44 -16.00 -7.73
CA SER A 152 -12.86 -14.74 -7.10
C SER A 152 -11.91 -14.24 -6.00
N TRP A 153 -10.85 -14.99 -5.66
CA TRP A 153 -9.99 -14.65 -4.54
C TRP A 153 -8.53 -14.61 -4.95
N SER A 154 -7.81 -13.64 -4.41
CA SER A 154 -6.36 -13.54 -4.53
C SER A 154 -5.74 -13.00 -3.25
N VAL A 155 -4.44 -13.24 -3.09
CA VAL A 155 -3.62 -12.58 -2.07
C VAL A 155 -2.64 -11.67 -2.80
N ALA A 156 -2.60 -10.41 -2.40
CA ALA A 156 -1.62 -9.45 -2.86
C ALA A 156 -0.63 -9.14 -1.72
N ILE A 157 0.65 -9.11 -2.07
CA ILE A 157 1.72 -8.63 -1.19
C ILE A 157 2.36 -7.47 -1.92
N THR A 158 2.34 -6.29 -1.29
CA THR A 158 2.91 -5.07 -1.86
C THR A 158 3.95 -4.51 -0.89
N ALA A 159 5.16 -4.28 -1.38
CA ALA A 159 6.20 -3.56 -0.67
C ALA A 159 6.43 -2.22 -1.36
N GLN A 160 6.41 -1.13 -0.60
CA GLN A 160 6.64 0.21 -1.11
C GLN A 160 7.62 0.98 -0.22
N THR A 161 8.35 1.90 -0.81
CA THR A 161 9.23 2.83 -0.10
C THR A 161 9.02 4.24 -0.64
N GLY A 162 8.79 5.17 0.29
CA GLY A 162 8.51 6.56 -0.02
C GLY A 162 9.75 7.45 0.03
N PHE A 163 9.74 8.52 -0.73
CA PHE A 163 10.76 9.56 -0.76
C PHE A 163 10.08 10.94 -0.70
N PRO A 164 10.52 11.90 0.16
CA PRO A 164 11.80 11.88 0.89
C PRO A 164 11.75 11.21 2.28
N SER A 165 10.60 10.83 2.82
CA SER A 165 10.48 10.36 4.21
C SER A 165 11.22 9.05 4.48
N ARG A 166 11.46 8.24 3.42
CA ARG A 166 12.04 6.89 3.50
C ARG A 166 11.20 5.90 4.31
N ILE A 167 9.91 6.19 4.45
CA ILE A 167 8.98 5.25 5.08
C ILE A 167 8.79 4.08 4.13
N SER A 168 9.10 2.89 4.62
CA SER A 168 8.89 1.66 3.86
C SER A 168 7.80 0.83 4.52
N THR A 169 6.91 0.27 3.71
CA THR A 169 5.82 -0.57 4.20
C THR A 169 5.72 -1.85 3.40
N VAL A 170 5.29 -2.90 4.05
CA VAL A 170 4.89 -4.16 3.40
C VAL A 170 3.48 -4.47 3.83
N SER A 171 2.63 -4.75 2.88
CA SER A 171 1.25 -5.17 3.12
C SER A 171 0.97 -6.54 2.55
N MET A 172 0.07 -7.26 3.20
CA MET A 172 -0.50 -8.52 2.69
C MET A 172 -2.02 -8.41 2.78
N THR A 173 -2.67 -8.46 1.64
CA THR A 173 -4.11 -8.22 1.50
C THR A 173 -4.79 -9.40 0.84
N VAL A 174 -5.91 -9.86 1.41
CA VAL A 174 -6.82 -10.80 0.77
C VAL A 174 -7.84 -9.99 -0.03
N LEU A 175 -7.92 -10.26 -1.31
CA LEU A 175 -8.73 -9.52 -2.27
C LEU A 175 -9.86 -10.39 -2.81
N TRP A 176 -11.03 -9.83 -2.92
CA TRP A 176 -12.16 -10.42 -3.59
C TRP A 176 -12.48 -9.64 -4.87
N ARG A 177 -12.57 -10.38 -5.98
CA ARG A 177 -12.97 -9.82 -7.28
C ARG A 177 -14.45 -9.48 -7.23
N LEU A 178 -14.78 -8.24 -7.59
CA LEU A 178 -16.13 -7.69 -7.59
C LEU A 178 -16.75 -7.72 -9.00
N LEU A 179 -15.91 -7.50 -10.04
CA LEU A 179 -16.31 -7.46 -11.46
C LEU A 179 -15.23 -8.06 -12.34
#